data_7f23538f40c993b19ca45a3ff8f09794
#
_entry.id   7f23538f40c993b19ca45a3ff8f09794
#
_cell.length_a   1.000
_cell.length_b   1.000
_cell.length_c   1.000
_cell.angle_alpha   90.00
_cell.angle_beta   90.00
_cell.angle_gamma   90.00
#
_symmetry.space_group_name_H-M   'P 1'
#
loop_
_entity.id
_entity.type
_entity.pdbx_description
1 polymer ?
#
loop_
_entity_poly.entity_id
_entity_poly.type
_entity_poly.pdbx_seq_one_letter_code
_entity_poly.pdbx_strand_id
1 'polypeptide(L)'
;AALLAVAMVCAMAIPAWAAPATNGSITVKNTVDGKTYKIYKILDLETNGTGDDASSYTAFKYKATTKWKSFVDSSTYLEPDADGYVTWKAATENAADIEAFSKAAMKFAANLASDATQVADNSGSVTFTGLELGYYLITSDVDTSSKALCMLSTTKPSATVQEKNGAPTVEKKVEYASGSWGEGNDGNVGDTVNF
;
A
#
# COMPACT_ATOMS: atom_id res chain seq x y z
N ALA A 1 -30.11 -56.64 26.60
CA ALA A 1 -29.61 -56.14 25.36
C ALA A 1 -29.37 -54.65 25.53
N ALA A 2 -28.09 -54.23 25.66
CA ALA A 2 -27.69 -52.83 25.76
C ALA A 2 -27.36 -52.33 24.34
N LEU A 3 -28.15 -51.36 23.87
CA LEU A 3 -27.94 -50.72 22.60
C LEU A 3 -26.86 -49.64 22.81
N LEU A 4 -25.66 -49.89 22.33
CA LEU A 4 -24.58 -48.90 22.33
C LEU A 4 -24.75 -47.97 21.11
N ALA A 5 -25.34 -46.79 21.33
CA ALA A 5 -25.40 -45.75 20.31
C ALA A 5 -24.02 -45.10 20.22
N VAL A 6 -23.26 -45.47 19.21
CA VAL A 6 -22.03 -44.73 18.83
C VAL A 6 -22.47 -43.44 18.15
N ALA A 7 -22.46 -42.34 18.89
CA ALA A 7 -22.58 -41.00 18.30
C ALA A 7 -21.28 -40.71 17.54
N MET A 8 -21.33 -40.88 16.22
CA MET A 8 -20.27 -40.45 15.32
C MET A 8 -20.31 -38.92 15.23
N VAL A 9 -19.58 -38.26 16.11
CA VAL A 9 -19.34 -36.83 15.98
C VAL A 9 -18.43 -36.65 14.75
N CYS A 10 -19.04 -36.32 13.61
CA CYS A 10 -18.30 -35.78 12.50
C CYS A 10 -17.75 -34.43 12.97
N ALA A 11 -16.52 -34.40 13.47
CA ALA A 11 -15.76 -33.20 13.60
C ALA A 11 -15.53 -32.67 12.17
N MET A 12 -16.39 -31.76 11.74
CA MET A 12 -16.08 -30.94 10.57
C MET A 12 -14.83 -30.14 10.94
N ALA A 13 -13.71 -30.52 10.32
CA ALA A 13 -12.50 -29.73 10.42
C ALA A 13 -12.81 -28.34 9.81
N ILE A 14 -13.07 -27.39 10.66
CA ILE A 14 -13.13 -25.99 10.24
C ILE A 14 -11.71 -25.69 9.74
N PRO A 15 -11.52 -25.31 8.46
CA PRO A 15 -10.18 -24.97 7.99
C PRO A 15 -9.63 -23.87 8.89
N ALA A 16 -8.50 -24.14 9.54
CA ALA A 16 -7.83 -23.14 10.34
C ALA A 16 -7.27 -22.09 9.38
N TRP A 17 -7.74 -20.85 9.52
CA TRP A 17 -7.17 -19.71 8.83
C TRP A 17 -5.89 -19.33 9.59
N ALA A 18 -4.79 -19.23 8.88
CA ALA A 18 -3.49 -18.87 9.43
C ALA A 18 -2.99 -17.55 8.84
N ALA A 19 -2.24 -16.80 9.63
CA ALA A 19 -1.50 -15.67 9.13
C ALA A 19 -0.44 -16.15 8.11
N PRO A 20 -0.33 -15.51 6.94
CA PRO A 20 0.68 -15.87 5.96
C PRO A 20 2.09 -15.54 6.43
N ALA A 21 3.07 -16.15 5.79
CA ALA A 21 4.48 -15.92 6.07
C ALA A 21 4.92 -14.45 5.89
N THR A 22 5.96 -14.06 6.61
CA THR A 22 6.56 -12.72 6.61
C THR A 22 7.57 -12.54 5.48
N ASN A 23 7.18 -12.79 4.24
CA ASN A 23 8.06 -12.68 3.06
C ASN A 23 7.70 -11.50 2.15
N GLY A 24 6.83 -10.62 2.61
CA GLY A 24 6.36 -9.47 1.85
C GLY A 24 7.40 -8.37 1.71
N SER A 25 7.35 -7.65 0.60
CA SER A 25 8.14 -6.45 0.37
C SER A 25 7.37 -5.36 -0.38
N ILE A 26 7.65 -4.10 -0.03
CA ILE A 26 7.11 -2.93 -0.73
C ILE A 26 8.27 -2.04 -1.13
N THR A 27 8.43 -1.79 -2.43
CA THR A 27 9.39 -0.83 -2.95
C THR A 27 8.68 0.43 -3.43
N VAL A 28 9.07 1.57 -2.89
CA VAL A 28 8.64 2.90 -3.38
C VAL A 28 9.73 3.43 -4.28
N LYS A 29 9.39 3.77 -5.52
CA LYS A 29 10.28 4.37 -6.52
C LYS A 29 10.00 5.86 -6.69
N ASN A 30 10.94 6.57 -7.31
CA ASN A 30 10.92 8.02 -7.51
C ASN A 30 10.85 8.76 -6.17
N THR A 31 11.54 8.21 -5.16
CA THR A 31 11.58 8.84 -3.84
C THR A 31 12.41 10.12 -3.87
N VAL A 32 12.06 11.06 -3.00
CA VAL A 32 12.78 12.32 -2.83
C VAL A 32 13.78 12.18 -1.69
N ASP A 33 15.03 12.53 -1.95
CA ASP A 33 16.13 12.46 -0.97
C ASP A 33 15.78 13.23 0.32
N GLY A 34 16.12 12.65 1.47
CA GLY A 34 15.84 13.19 2.80
C GLY A 34 14.38 13.11 3.23
N LYS A 35 13.47 12.61 2.39
CA LYS A 35 12.04 12.48 2.73
C LYS A 35 11.74 11.16 3.41
N THR A 36 10.76 11.21 4.31
CA THR A 36 10.34 10.08 5.14
C THR A 36 9.17 9.35 4.49
N TYR A 37 9.30 8.04 4.38
CA TYR A 37 8.27 7.13 3.88
C TYR A 37 7.80 6.23 5.01
N LYS A 38 6.48 6.05 5.13
CA LYS A 38 5.85 5.26 6.19
C LYS A 38 4.88 4.27 5.59
N ILE A 39 4.78 3.08 6.20
CA ILE A 39 3.77 2.09 5.86
C ILE A 39 2.89 1.78 7.05
N TYR A 40 1.62 1.47 6.75
CA TYR A 40 0.60 1.10 7.72
C TYR A 40 -0.17 -0.10 7.19
N LYS A 41 -0.16 -1.19 7.90
CA LYS A 41 -0.93 -2.39 7.58
C LYS A 41 -2.38 -2.20 8.02
N ILE A 42 -3.27 -2.04 7.05
CA ILE A 42 -4.71 -1.84 7.30
C ILE A 42 -5.39 -3.18 7.59
N LEU A 43 -5.15 -4.16 6.70
CA LEU A 43 -5.77 -5.48 6.78
C LEU A 43 -4.70 -6.58 6.80
N ASP A 44 -4.90 -7.57 7.65
CA ASP A 44 -4.21 -8.84 7.63
C ASP A 44 -4.79 -9.72 6.52
N LEU A 45 -3.92 -10.47 5.83
CA LEU A 45 -4.34 -11.54 4.93
C LEU A 45 -4.31 -12.85 5.69
N GLU A 46 -5.45 -13.53 5.77
CA GLU A 46 -5.55 -14.90 6.28
C GLU A 46 -5.78 -15.88 5.12
N THR A 47 -5.21 -17.06 5.21
CA THR A 47 -5.28 -18.10 4.19
C THR A 47 -5.78 -19.40 4.79
N ASN A 48 -6.34 -20.28 3.98
CA ASN A 48 -6.79 -21.61 4.38
C ASN A 48 -5.70 -22.68 4.35
N GLY A 49 -4.45 -22.30 4.01
CA GLY A 49 -3.29 -23.19 3.96
C GLY A 49 -2.39 -23.06 5.19
N THR A 50 -1.44 -23.95 5.31
CA THR A 50 -0.42 -23.95 6.35
C THR A 50 0.97 -23.89 5.72
N GLY A 51 1.89 -23.10 6.33
CA GLY A 51 3.27 -22.96 5.85
C GLY A 51 3.45 -21.94 4.73
N ASP A 52 4.64 -21.95 4.14
CA ASP A 52 5.08 -20.92 3.18
C ASP A 52 4.79 -21.28 1.71
N ASP A 53 4.17 -22.43 1.46
CA ASP A 53 3.84 -22.87 0.10
C ASP A 53 2.54 -22.23 -0.38
N ALA A 54 2.68 -21.15 -1.15
CA ALA A 54 1.56 -20.42 -1.73
C ALA A 54 0.67 -21.29 -2.65
N SER A 55 1.18 -22.38 -3.18
CA SER A 55 0.42 -23.31 -4.03
C SER A 55 -0.61 -24.13 -3.26
N SER A 56 -0.44 -24.23 -1.93
CA SER A 56 -1.39 -24.91 -1.05
C SER A 56 -2.61 -24.06 -0.68
N TYR A 57 -2.58 -22.75 -0.96
CA TYR A 57 -3.65 -21.82 -0.59
C TYR A 57 -4.72 -21.76 -1.66
N THR A 58 -5.95 -22.11 -1.29
CA THR A 58 -7.11 -22.09 -2.21
C THR A 58 -8.11 -20.98 -1.90
N ALA A 59 -7.98 -20.32 -0.74
CA ALA A 59 -8.84 -19.22 -0.35
C ALA A 59 -8.08 -18.19 0.48
N PHE A 60 -8.51 -16.93 0.34
CA PHE A 60 -7.93 -15.77 1.00
C PHE A 60 -9.05 -14.94 1.62
N LYS A 61 -8.83 -14.43 2.82
CA LYS A 61 -9.73 -13.51 3.50
C LYS A 61 -8.92 -12.38 4.14
N TYR A 62 -9.53 -11.22 4.23
CA TYR A 62 -8.91 -10.07 4.88
C TYR A 62 -9.60 -9.75 6.20
N LYS A 63 -8.84 -9.36 7.20
CA LYS A 63 -9.33 -8.95 8.51
C LYS A 63 -8.66 -7.65 8.94
N ALA A 64 -9.41 -6.75 9.56
CA ALA A 64 -8.83 -5.52 10.06
C ALA A 64 -7.76 -5.79 11.12
N THR A 65 -6.59 -5.15 10.99
CA THR A 65 -5.63 -5.14 12.10
C THR A 65 -6.22 -4.43 13.31
N THR A 66 -5.74 -4.73 14.50
CA THR A 66 -6.25 -4.12 15.75
C THR A 66 -6.23 -2.59 15.69
N LYS A 67 -5.15 -2.01 15.13
CA LYS A 67 -5.00 -0.55 14.98
C LYS A 67 -6.06 0.08 14.07
N TRP A 68 -6.53 -0.66 13.07
CA TRP A 68 -7.42 -0.16 12.03
C TRP A 68 -8.88 -0.59 12.18
N LYS A 69 -9.18 -1.42 13.19
CA LYS A 69 -10.53 -1.97 13.37
C LYS A 69 -11.61 -0.89 13.42
N SER A 70 -11.43 0.16 14.19
CA SER A 70 -12.43 1.25 14.30
C SER A 70 -12.63 2.00 12.98
N PHE A 71 -11.57 2.18 12.18
CA PHE A 71 -11.65 2.78 10.86
C PHE A 71 -12.43 1.88 9.89
N VAL A 72 -12.12 0.59 9.88
CA VAL A 72 -12.78 -0.40 9.01
C VAL A 72 -14.27 -0.53 9.37
N ASP A 73 -14.60 -0.68 10.66
CA ASP A 73 -15.98 -0.82 11.13
C ASP A 73 -16.86 0.40 10.79
N SER A 74 -16.27 1.59 10.76
CA SER A 74 -16.98 2.85 10.42
C SER A 74 -16.88 3.22 8.94
N SER A 75 -16.20 2.42 8.12
CA SER A 75 -15.95 2.73 6.71
C SER A 75 -17.25 2.72 5.88
N THR A 76 -17.38 3.69 4.99
CA THR A 76 -18.43 3.70 3.96
C THR A 76 -18.09 2.82 2.77
N TYR A 77 -16.84 2.36 2.66
CA TYR A 77 -16.29 1.60 1.53
C TYR A 77 -16.11 0.12 1.83
N LEU A 78 -15.90 -0.24 3.08
CA LEU A 78 -15.62 -1.61 3.51
C LEU A 78 -16.79 -2.18 4.31
N GLU A 79 -16.98 -3.48 4.22
CA GLU A 79 -18.03 -4.22 4.91
C GLU A 79 -17.44 -5.43 5.62
N PRO A 80 -17.34 -5.39 6.98
CA PRO A 80 -17.01 -6.57 7.77
C PRO A 80 -18.20 -7.50 7.84
N ASP A 81 -17.96 -8.83 7.72
CA ASP A 81 -18.96 -9.86 8.02
C ASP A 81 -19.04 -10.14 9.53
N ALA A 82 -19.89 -11.11 9.92
CA ALA A 82 -20.09 -11.50 11.33
C ALA A 82 -18.81 -12.04 11.99
N ASP A 83 -17.90 -12.62 11.22
CA ASP A 83 -16.61 -13.15 11.68
C ASP A 83 -15.50 -12.07 11.64
N GLY A 84 -15.82 -10.88 11.14
CA GLY A 84 -14.91 -9.74 11.02
C GLY A 84 -14.05 -9.77 9.76
N TYR A 85 -14.35 -10.62 8.78
CA TYR A 85 -13.70 -10.59 7.47
C TYR A 85 -14.26 -9.45 6.62
N VAL A 86 -13.37 -8.78 5.91
CA VAL A 86 -13.64 -7.50 5.26
C VAL A 86 -13.69 -7.66 3.76
N THR A 87 -14.72 -7.12 3.13
CA THR A 87 -14.83 -6.98 1.68
C THR A 87 -15.11 -5.52 1.30
N TRP A 88 -14.90 -5.17 0.03
CA TRP A 88 -15.41 -3.92 -0.50
C TRP A 88 -16.93 -3.96 -0.59
N LYS A 89 -17.60 -2.87 -0.23
CA LYS A 89 -19.04 -2.75 -0.47
C LYS A 89 -19.33 -2.75 -1.97
N ALA A 90 -20.38 -3.41 -2.36
CA ALA A 90 -20.82 -3.41 -3.75
C ALA A 90 -20.93 -1.97 -4.29
N ALA A 91 -20.47 -1.74 -5.51
CA ALA A 91 -20.43 -0.46 -6.20
C ALA A 91 -19.39 0.58 -5.70
N THR A 92 -18.52 0.24 -4.72
CA THR A 92 -17.45 1.16 -4.26
C THR A 92 -16.05 0.76 -4.76
N GLU A 93 -15.93 -0.20 -5.67
CA GLU A 93 -14.65 -0.65 -6.24
C GLU A 93 -14.23 0.17 -7.48
N ASN A 94 -14.58 1.43 -7.54
CA ASN A 94 -14.17 2.33 -8.62
C ASN A 94 -13.01 3.23 -8.19
N ALA A 95 -12.33 3.85 -9.17
CA ALA A 95 -11.15 4.67 -8.90
C ALA A 95 -11.42 5.86 -7.98
N ALA A 96 -12.61 6.47 -8.05
CA ALA A 96 -12.97 7.62 -7.23
C ALA A 96 -13.18 7.21 -5.76
N ASP A 97 -13.81 6.07 -5.50
CA ASP A 97 -14.03 5.55 -4.15
C ASP A 97 -12.72 5.03 -3.54
N ILE A 98 -11.85 4.37 -4.32
CA ILE A 98 -10.51 3.98 -3.89
C ILE A 98 -9.67 5.20 -3.50
N GLU A 99 -9.74 6.28 -4.27
CA GLU A 99 -9.07 7.55 -3.95
C GLU A 99 -9.66 8.19 -2.68
N ALA A 100 -10.98 8.21 -2.53
CA ALA A 100 -11.64 8.73 -1.34
C ALA A 100 -11.31 7.89 -0.08
N PHE A 101 -11.32 6.56 -0.21
CA PHE A 101 -10.86 5.65 0.84
C PHE A 101 -9.41 5.92 1.24
N SER A 102 -8.51 6.08 0.26
CA SER A 102 -7.09 6.34 0.54
C SER A 102 -6.87 7.67 1.28
N LYS A 103 -7.65 8.71 0.96
CA LYS A 103 -7.65 9.99 1.69
C LYS A 103 -8.13 9.84 3.14
N ALA A 104 -9.23 9.10 3.34
CA ALA A 104 -9.75 8.81 4.66
C ALA A 104 -8.74 7.99 5.50
N ALA A 105 -8.15 6.96 4.90
CA ALA A 105 -7.12 6.14 5.53
C ALA A 105 -5.89 6.98 5.94
N MET A 106 -5.40 7.86 5.06
CA MET A 106 -4.28 8.74 5.38
C MET A 106 -4.60 9.69 6.54
N LYS A 107 -5.80 10.26 6.57
CA LYS A 107 -6.26 11.11 7.69
C LYS A 107 -6.31 10.33 9.01
N PHE A 108 -6.77 9.09 8.98
CA PHE A 108 -6.80 8.21 10.15
C PHE A 108 -5.37 7.83 10.60
N ALA A 109 -4.49 7.49 9.66
CA ALA A 109 -3.09 7.14 9.91
C ALA A 109 -2.29 8.24 10.59
N ALA A 110 -2.67 9.52 10.44
CA ALA A 110 -2.00 10.64 11.09
C ALA A 110 -1.98 10.53 12.63
N ASN A 111 -2.91 9.76 13.21
CA ASN A 111 -3.01 9.51 14.64
C ASN A 111 -2.43 8.16 15.08
N LEU A 112 -1.81 7.41 14.16
CA LEU A 112 -1.28 6.08 14.42
C LEU A 112 0.25 6.05 14.32
N ALA A 113 0.86 5.17 15.11
CA ALA A 113 2.24 4.77 14.86
C ALA A 113 2.30 3.92 13.58
N SER A 114 3.21 4.27 12.66
CA SER A 114 3.48 3.47 11.45
C SER A 114 4.04 2.09 11.81
N ASP A 115 3.81 1.11 10.94
CA ASP A 115 4.36 -0.24 11.12
C ASP A 115 5.84 -0.30 10.71
N ALA A 116 6.25 0.53 9.73
CA ALA A 116 7.65 0.79 9.44
C ALA A 116 7.85 2.19 8.86
N THR A 117 9.07 2.70 9.00
CA THR A 117 9.48 4.02 8.52
C THR A 117 10.88 3.94 7.90
N GLN A 118 11.08 4.59 6.77
CA GLN A 118 12.38 4.77 6.13
C GLN A 118 12.55 6.20 5.62
N VAL A 119 13.78 6.69 5.67
CA VAL A 119 14.17 7.96 5.03
C VAL A 119 14.84 7.62 3.70
N ALA A 120 14.39 8.25 2.63
CA ALA A 120 14.98 8.08 1.31
C ALA A 120 16.35 8.74 1.24
N ASP A 121 17.22 8.11 0.48
CA ASP A 121 18.51 8.65 0.04
C ASP A 121 18.46 8.98 -1.46
N ASN A 122 19.60 9.34 -2.02
CA ASN A 122 19.74 9.70 -3.43
C ASN A 122 19.61 8.50 -4.41
N SER A 123 19.33 7.28 -3.93
CA SER A 123 19.10 6.12 -4.80
C SER A 123 17.77 6.18 -5.56
N GLY A 124 16.88 7.07 -5.15
CA GLY A 124 15.56 7.25 -5.76
C GLY A 124 14.57 6.13 -5.41
N SER A 125 14.87 5.31 -4.38
CA SER A 125 13.95 4.27 -3.92
C SER A 125 14.14 3.93 -2.45
N VAL A 126 13.05 3.50 -1.79
CA VAL A 126 13.09 2.84 -0.47
C VAL A 126 12.37 1.49 -0.56
N THR A 127 12.86 0.50 0.19
CA THR A 127 12.25 -0.83 0.21
C THR A 127 12.03 -1.29 1.64
N PHE A 128 10.78 -1.64 1.95
CA PHE A 128 10.38 -2.29 3.18
C PHE A 128 10.35 -3.79 2.95
N THR A 129 11.01 -4.57 3.78
CA THR A 129 11.13 -6.05 3.66
C THR A 129 10.67 -6.74 4.92
N GLY A 130 10.45 -8.06 4.84
CA GLY A 130 10.00 -8.85 5.98
C GLY A 130 8.59 -8.52 6.44
N LEU A 131 7.75 -8.05 5.51
CA LEU A 131 6.38 -7.66 5.79
C LEU A 131 5.47 -8.90 5.80
N GLU A 132 4.51 -8.91 6.71
CA GLU A 132 3.39 -9.84 6.61
C GLU A 132 2.53 -9.49 5.40
N LEU A 133 1.88 -10.49 4.82
CA LEU A 133 0.96 -10.26 3.70
C LEU A 133 -0.30 -9.54 4.17
N GLY A 134 -0.89 -8.71 3.32
CA GLY A 134 -2.05 -7.90 3.67
C GLY A 134 -2.25 -6.68 2.80
N TYR A 135 -3.04 -5.74 3.28
CA TYR A 135 -3.36 -4.50 2.59
C TYR A 135 -2.71 -3.32 3.31
N TYR A 136 -1.95 -2.53 2.58
CA TYR A 136 -1.09 -1.47 3.12
C TYR A 136 -1.44 -0.09 2.57
N LEU A 137 -1.37 0.91 3.44
CA LEU A 137 -1.25 2.32 3.08
C LEU A 137 0.23 2.71 3.16
N ILE A 138 0.70 3.40 2.14
CA ILE A 138 2.02 4.04 2.09
C ILE A 138 1.79 5.54 2.09
N THR A 139 2.54 6.27 2.90
CA THR A 139 2.54 7.74 2.93
C THR A 139 3.96 8.26 2.88
N SER A 140 4.13 9.51 2.45
CA SER A 140 5.40 10.23 2.55
C SER A 140 5.19 11.66 3.05
N ASP A 141 6.25 12.30 3.47
CA ASP A 141 6.27 13.73 3.82
C ASP A 141 6.73 14.63 2.66
N VAL A 142 6.71 14.10 1.42
CA VAL A 142 6.95 14.89 0.20
C VAL A 142 5.91 15.98 0.07
N ASP A 143 4.64 15.63 0.24
CA ASP A 143 3.54 16.56 0.44
C ASP A 143 2.44 15.92 1.31
N THR A 144 1.48 16.75 1.74
CA THR A 144 0.38 16.33 2.63
C THR A 144 -0.64 15.42 1.96
N SER A 145 -0.53 15.17 0.66
CA SER A 145 -1.43 14.34 -0.14
C SER A 145 -0.78 13.05 -0.64
N SER A 146 0.53 12.89 -0.42
CA SER A 146 1.30 11.71 -0.85
C SER A 146 0.84 10.44 -0.17
N LYS A 147 0.20 9.57 -0.95
CA LYS A 147 -0.30 8.29 -0.49
C LYS A 147 -0.41 7.28 -1.62
N ALA A 148 -0.27 6.01 -1.27
CA ALA A 148 -0.57 4.89 -2.16
C ALA A 148 -1.16 3.74 -1.36
N LEU A 149 -1.94 2.91 -2.03
CA LEU A 149 -2.45 1.65 -1.50
C LEU A 149 -1.80 0.50 -2.27
N CYS A 150 -1.44 -0.55 -1.58
CA CYS A 150 -0.98 -1.77 -2.22
C CYS A 150 -1.41 -3.01 -1.43
N MET A 151 -1.46 -4.13 -2.14
CA MET A 151 -1.79 -5.43 -1.61
C MET A 151 -0.60 -6.35 -1.76
N LEU A 152 -0.25 -7.05 -0.68
CA LEU A 152 0.69 -8.16 -0.68
C LEU A 152 -0.11 -9.45 -0.49
N SER A 153 0.07 -10.41 -1.38
CA SER A 153 -0.59 -11.69 -1.33
C SER A 153 0.41 -12.84 -1.53
N THR A 154 -0.03 -14.06 -1.31
CA THR A 154 0.81 -15.25 -1.50
C THR A 154 1.33 -15.40 -2.92
N THR A 155 0.54 -15.00 -3.92
CA THR A 155 0.94 -15.02 -5.35
C THR A 155 1.70 -13.76 -5.77
N LYS A 156 1.61 -12.66 -4.98
CA LYS A 156 2.30 -11.40 -5.20
C LYS A 156 2.81 -10.85 -3.87
N PRO A 157 3.87 -11.46 -3.29
CA PRO A 157 4.43 -11.01 -2.02
C PRO A 157 5.21 -9.70 -2.13
N SER A 158 5.50 -9.25 -3.34
CA SER A 158 6.24 -8.01 -3.59
C SER A 158 5.39 -7.02 -4.39
N ALA A 159 5.37 -5.77 -3.94
CA ALA A 159 4.70 -4.67 -4.64
C ALA A 159 5.68 -3.53 -4.91
N THR A 160 5.48 -2.85 -6.04
CA THR A 160 6.19 -1.61 -6.36
C THR A 160 5.17 -0.51 -6.55
N VAL A 161 5.36 0.60 -5.84
CA VAL A 161 4.59 1.84 -5.99
C VAL A 161 5.52 2.95 -6.45
N GLN A 162 4.97 3.96 -7.11
CA GLN A 162 5.74 5.12 -7.56
C GLN A 162 5.22 6.36 -6.84
N GLU A 163 6.15 7.16 -6.31
CA GLU A 163 5.83 8.51 -5.84
C GLU A 163 5.40 9.34 -7.05
N LYS A 164 4.17 9.86 -7.03
CA LYS A 164 3.61 10.64 -8.14
C LYS A 164 3.82 12.14 -7.99
N ASN A 165 4.16 12.57 -6.79
CA ASN A 165 4.29 13.99 -6.44
C ASN A 165 5.77 14.40 -6.33
N GLY A 166 6.59 14.00 -7.29
CA GLY A 166 7.86 14.65 -7.47
C GLY A 166 7.62 16.16 -7.54
N ALA A 167 8.35 16.97 -6.76
CA ALA A 167 8.30 18.41 -6.91
C ALA A 167 8.45 18.74 -8.40
N PRO A 168 7.56 19.55 -9.00
CA PRO A 168 7.69 19.89 -10.40
C PRO A 168 9.06 20.52 -10.60
N THR A 169 9.94 19.83 -11.29
CA THR A 169 11.22 20.39 -11.71
C THR A 169 10.93 21.30 -12.89
N VAL A 170 11.02 22.60 -12.65
CA VAL A 170 11.03 23.58 -13.74
C VAL A 170 12.47 23.69 -14.22
N GLU A 171 12.76 23.11 -15.37
CA GLU A 171 14.03 23.28 -16.04
C GLU A 171 13.89 24.51 -16.97
N LYS A 172 14.51 25.61 -16.62
CA LYS A 172 14.57 26.81 -17.47
C LYS A 172 15.81 26.71 -18.34
N LYS A 173 15.64 26.73 -19.66
CA LYS A 173 16.74 26.79 -20.64
C LYS A 173 16.63 28.03 -21.47
N VAL A 174 17.75 28.53 -21.92
CA VAL A 174 17.86 29.70 -22.79
C VAL A 174 18.36 29.21 -24.16
N GLU A 175 17.75 29.69 -25.22
CA GLU A 175 18.20 29.41 -26.58
C GLU A 175 19.44 30.21 -26.93
N TYR A 176 20.48 29.54 -27.41
CA TYR A 176 21.65 30.17 -27.98
C TYR A 176 21.39 30.63 -29.44
N ALA A 177 22.16 31.61 -29.92
CA ALA A 177 22.11 32.04 -31.32
C ALA A 177 22.33 30.88 -32.32
N SER A 178 22.91 29.79 -31.90
CA SER A 178 23.09 28.56 -32.69
C SER A 178 21.82 27.70 -32.82
N GLY A 179 20.71 28.03 -32.12
CA GLY A 179 19.49 27.24 -32.04
C GLY A 179 19.56 26.09 -31.04
N SER A 180 20.64 25.96 -30.26
CA SER A 180 20.73 24.99 -29.16
C SER A 180 20.26 25.62 -27.84
N TRP A 181 19.84 24.78 -26.88
CA TRP A 181 19.31 25.22 -25.58
C TRP A 181 20.29 24.88 -24.46
N GLY A 182 20.54 25.81 -23.53
CA GLY A 182 21.44 25.65 -22.41
C GLY A 182 20.99 26.36 -21.15
N GLU A 183 21.77 26.26 -20.07
CA GLU A 183 21.43 26.80 -18.76
C GLU A 183 21.65 28.30 -18.60
N GLY A 184 22.35 28.94 -19.51
CA GLY A 184 22.61 30.37 -19.54
C GLY A 184 23.11 30.82 -20.90
N ASN A 185 22.91 32.10 -21.25
CA ASN A 185 23.39 32.72 -22.48
C ASN A 185 23.91 34.13 -22.17
N ASP A 186 25.02 34.48 -22.78
CA ASP A 186 25.53 35.84 -22.76
C ASP A 186 24.88 36.65 -23.92
N GLY A 187 24.01 37.57 -23.57
CA GLY A 187 23.32 38.45 -24.51
C GLY A 187 23.74 39.94 -24.36
N ASN A 188 23.67 40.68 -25.46
CA ASN A 188 23.87 42.13 -25.44
C ASN A 188 22.54 42.87 -25.28
N VAL A 189 22.59 44.13 -24.88
CA VAL A 189 21.40 44.98 -24.80
C VAL A 189 20.76 45.11 -26.19
N GLY A 190 19.52 44.63 -26.33
CA GLY A 190 18.76 44.62 -27.57
C GLY A 190 18.61 43.25 -28.23
N ASP A 191 19.27 42.20 -27.73
CA ASP A 191 19.10 40.86 -28.23
C ASP A 191 17.75 40.27 -27.80
N THR A 192 17.13 39.47 -28.66
CA THR A 192 15.93 38.70 -28.33
C THR A 192 16.34 37.36 -27.71
N VAL A 193 15.87 37.07 -26.52
CA VAL A 193 16.15 35.83 -25.81
C VAL A 193 14.86 35.01 -25.68
N ASN A 194 14.89 33.76 -26.14
CA ASN A 194 13.80 32.81 -25.98
C ASN A 194 14.02 31.97 -24.70
N PHE A 195 12.91 31.65 -24.00
CA PHE A 195 12.92 30.92 -22.74
C PHE A 195 11.96 29.70 -22.83
#